data_1714caaf1ad1659673e4cf71906a99f1
#
_entry.id   1714caaf1ad1659673e4cf71906a99f1
#
_cell.length_a   1.000
_cell.length_b   1.000
_cell.length_c   1.000
_cell.angle_alpha   90.00
_cell.angle_beta   90.00
_cell.angle_gamma   90.00
#
_symmetry.space_group_name_H-M   'P 1'
#
loop_
_entity.id
_entity.type
_entity.pdbx_description
1 polymer ?
#
loop_
_entity_poly.entity_id
_entity_poly.type
_entity_poly.pdbx_seq_one_letter_code
_entity_poly.pdbx_strand_id
1 'polypeptide(L)'
;LQILEGTEQRVVALFNTIRADDRHTGVVELMRDYGPRRRFEDVGMLLFDLDVQTPKAVLASVLHYSKLESYLTSEDRVFKFIQTFITGKTAIPPASDYEPDKWTLSRERAPFGKGLGLLAGQPCQFALQPIVEPSEGKISSLEALIRGNDGGSPEHFFRSLDREQIYEVDLQTKAWTFALAQKLGIGSHKLAVNLLPMSLVNVPGAVEFLVTQIKKHNLQPEQVIIEVTENEMISGFNQFNSAIKQLRAEGVGLAIDDFGSGYAGLSLLTRFQPDKLKIDREIVSDIHLSGPKQAIVKSIISCCTDLEITLVAEGIEKIEEW
;
A
#
# COMPACT_ATOMS: atom_id res chain seq x y z
N LEU A 1 8.02 -14.72 18.23
CA LEU A 1 7.24 -13.55 17.79
C LEU A 1 6.16 -13.24 18.83
N GLN A 2 6.01 -11.99 19.19
CA GLN A 2 4.94 -11.51 20.05
C GLN A 2 4.22 -10.34 19.38
N ILE A 3 2.89 -10.36 19.45
CA ILE A 3 2.05 -9.29 18.90
C ILE A 3 1.37 -8.61 20.08
N LEU A 4 1.50 -7.29 20.15
CA LEU A 4 0.87 -6.43 21.13
C LEU A 4 -0.17 -5.57 20.43
N GLU A 5 -1.39 -5.57 20.94
CA GLU A 5 -2.48 -4.80 20.33
C GLU A 5 -3.22 -3.96 21.38
N GLY A 6 -3.51 -2.72 21.03
CA GLY A 6 -4.19 -1.78 21.93
C GLY A 6 -4.00 -0.33 21.51
N THR A 7 -4.31 0.62 22.39
CA THR A 7 -3.99 2.03 22.15
C THR A 7 -2.48 2.23 22.10
N GLU A 8 -1.99 3.13 21.22
CA GLU A 8 -0.56 3.38 21.04
C GLU A 8 0.16 3.58 22.38
N GLN A 9 -0.39 4.40 23.25
CA GLN A 9 0.19 4.67 24.56
C GLN A 9 0.37 3.40 25.42
N ARG A 10 -0.64 2.52 25.45
CA ARG A 10 -0.58 1.27 26.23
C ARG A 10 0.39 0.27 25.64
N VAL A 11 0.39 0.14 24.29
CA VAL A 11 1.29 -0.79 23.59
C VAL A 11 2.74 -0.35 23.78
N VAL A 12 3.06 0.93 23.62
CA VAL A 12 4.41 1.46 23.82
C VAL A 12 4.87 1.27 25.28
N ALA A 13 3.99 1.55 26.26
CA ALA A 13 4.31 1.33 27.67
C ALA A 13 4.62 -0.15 27.96
N LEU A 14 3.78 -1.06 27.47
CA LEU A 14 3.96 -2.51 27.65
C LEU A 14 5.25 -3.00 26.95
N PHE A 15 5.48 -2.58 25.72
CA PHE A 15 6.71 -2.92 24.99
C PHE A 15 7.97 -2.48 25.74
N ASN A 16 8.00 -1.27 26.28
CA ASN A 16 9.12 -0.79 27.10
C ASN A 16 9.30 -1.61 28.38
N THR A 17 8.21 -2.04 29.02
CA THR A 17 8.28 -2.94 30.16
C THR A 17 8.89 -4.28 29.80
N ILE A 18 8.43 -4.90 28.69
CA ILE A 18 8.98 -6.18 28.21
C ILE A 18 10.45 -6.05 27.85
N ARG A 19 10.84 -4.97 27.19
CA ARG A 19 12.24 -4.72 26.80
C ARG A 19 13.17 -4.53 27.99
N ALA A 20 12.65 -3.99 29.10
CA ALA A 20 13.41 -3.78 30.33
C ALA A 20 13.43 -4.99 31.29
N ASP A 21 12.68 -6.05 30.99
CA ASP A 21 12.58 -7.25 31.82
C ASP A 21 13.75 -8.20 31.49
N ASP A 22 14.57 -8.49 32.50
CA ASP A 22 15.77 -9.34 32.39
C ASP A 22 15.49 -10.79 31.92
N ARG A 23 14.24 -11.22 31.95
CA ARG A 23 13.82 -12.52 31.41
C ARG A 23 13.80 -12.55 29.88
N HIS A 24 13.86 -11.40 29.23
CA HIS A 24 13.86 -11.26 27.79
C HIS A 24 15.20 -10.72 27.30
N THR A 25 15.73 -11.28 26.21
CA THR A 25 16.96 -10.83 25.56
C THR A 25 16.68 -10.54 24.08
N GLY A 26 17.35 -9.53 23.53
CA GLY A 26 17.23 -9.22 22.09
C GLY A 26 15.85 -8.76 21.64
N VAL A 27 15.09 -8.10 22.52
CA VAL A 27 13.74 -7.59 22.18
C VAL A 27 13.84 -6.45 21.18
N VAL A 28 13.34 -6.67 19.98
CA VAL A 28 13.38 -5.72 18.86
C VAL A 28 11.96 -5.51 18.35
N GLU A 29 11.60 -4.27 18.05
CA GLU A 29 10.38 -3.93 17.33
C GLU A 29 10.58 -4.25 15.85
N LEU A 30 9.84 -5.21 15.32
CA LEU A 30 9.91 -5.62 13.92
C LEU A 30 8.97 -4.79 13.04
N MET A 31 7.78 -4.50 13.55
CA MET A 31 6.75 -3.76 12.81
C MET A 31 5.88 -2.99 13.78
N ARG A 32 5.43 -1.81 13.33
CA ARG A 32 4.36 -1.04 13.97
C ARG A 32 3.28 -0.74 12.94
N ASP A 33 2.06 -1.13 13.27
CA ASP A 33 0.90 -0.92 12.42
C ASP A 33 -0.19 -0.13 13.14
N TYR A 34 -1.03 0.53 12.37
CA TYR A 34 -2.19 1.29 12.86
C TYR A 34 -3.40 0.84 12.06
N GLY A 35 -4.52 0.65 12.71
CA GLY A 35 -5.75 0.20 12.06
C GLY A 35 -6.99 0.67 12.78
N PRO A 36 -8.15 0.68 12.09
CA PRO A 36 -9.41 1.18 12.63
C PRO A 36 -9.99 0.30 13.73
N ARG A 37 -9.59 -0.97 13.76
CA ARG A 37 -10.08 -1.98 14.69
C ARG A 37 -8.96 -2.83 15.23
N ARG A 38 -9.17 -3.37 16.43
CA ARG A 38 -8.32 -4.41 16.98
C ARG A 38 -8.62 -5.72 16.25
N ARG A 39 -7.57 -6.44 15.85
CA ARG A 39 -7.69 -7.73 15.17
C ARG A 39 -8.10 -8.86 16.12
N PHE A 40 -7.71 -8.73 17.40
CA PHE A 40 -7.88 -9.75 18.43
C PHE A 40 -8.61 -9.19 19.67
N GLU A 41 -9.68 -8.41 19.47
CA GLU A 41 -10.35 -7.60 20.51
C GLU A 41 -10.73 -8.34 21.78
N ASP A 42 -11.31 -9.53 21.65
CA ASP A 42 -11.86 -10.29 22.78
C ASP A 42 -10.90 -11.37 23.27
N VAL A 43 -9.69 -11.34 22.78
CA VAL A 43 -8.68 -12.36 23.09
C VAL A 43 -7.67 -11.75 24.05
N GLY A 44 -7.47 -12.44 25.17
CA GLY A 44 -6.39 -12.11 26.09
C GLY A 44 -5.04 -12.57 25.52
N MET A 45 -4.16 -13.09 26.37
CA MET A 45 -2.90 -13.67 25.91
C MET A 45 -3.17 -15.07 25.34
N LEU A 46 -2.79 -15.27 24.07
CA LEU A 46 -2.71 -16.59 23.43
C LEU A 46 -1.25 -16.97 23.24
N LEU A 47 -0.94 -18.20 23.59
CA LEU A 47 0.38 -18.78 23.34
C LEU A 47 0.22 -19.94 22.36
N PHE A 48 0.99 -19.93 21.29
CA PHE A 48 1.10 -21.02 20.34
C PHE A 48 2.51 -21.62 20.42
N ASP A 49 2.56 -22.92 20.68
CA ASP A 49 3.81 -23.67 20.73
C ASP A 49 4.05 -24.32 19.36
N LEU A 50 5.02 -23.77 18.62
CA LEU A 50 5.36 -24.23 17.28
C LEU A 50 6.12 -25.58 17.27
N ASP A 51 6.65 -26.01 18.42
CA ASP A 51 7.29 -27.33 18.53
C ASP A 51 6.24 -28.46 18.67
N VAL A 52 5.03 -28.10 19.13
CA VAL A 52 3.95 -29.06 19.34
C VAL A 52 2.87 -28.97 18.26
N GLN A 53 2.60 -27.79 17.75
CA GLN A 53 1.51 -27.52 16.82
C GLN A 53 2.04 -27.36 15.39
N THR A 54 1.28 -27.87 14.42
CA THR A 54 1.65 -27.67 13.01
C THR A 54 1.39 -26.23 12.56
N PRO A 55 2.21 -25.67 11.66
CA PRO A 55 1.99 -24.32 11.10
C PRO A 55 0.57 -24.07 10.63
N LYS A 56 -0.03 -25.07 9.95
CA LYS A 56 -1.40 -24.98 9.46
C LYS A 56 -2.43 -24.87 10.60
N ALA A 57 -2.25 -25.61 11.68
CA ALA A 57 -3.15 -25.57 12.84
C ALA A 57 -3.05 -24.21 13.57
N VAL A 58 -1.83 -23.68 13.72
CA VAL A 58 -1.60 -22.37 14.33
C VAL A 58 -2.23 -21.27 13.49
N LEU A 59 -2.03 -21.27 12.17
CA LEU A 59 -2.64 -20.28 11.26
C LEU A 59 -4.17 -20.34 11.30
N ALA A 60 -4.76 -21.55 11.32
CA ALA A 60 -6.20 -21.71 11.43
C ALA A 60 -6.72 -21.14 12.76
N SER A 61 -5.99 -21.35 13.87
CA SER A 61 -6.34 -20.79 15.17
C SER A 61 -6.21 -19.26 15.19
N VAL A 62 -5.15 -18.71 14.63
CA VAL A 62 -4.96 -17.25 14.50
C VAL A 62 -6.12 -16.63 13.73
N LEU A 63 -6.51 -17.23 12.61
CA LEU A 63 -7.67 -16.78 11.80
C LEU A 63 -8.98 -16.87 12.59
N HIS A 64 -9.17 -17.95 13.32
CA HIS A 64 -10.38 -18.13 14.16
C HIS A 64 -10.53 -17.04 15.22
N TYR A 65 -9.43 -16.64 15.85
CA TYR A 65 -9.42 -15.59 16.88
C TYR A 65 -9.34 -14.18 16.31
N SER A 66 -8.95 -14.01 15.05
CA SER A 66 -8.95 -12.71 14.41
C SER A 66 -10.37 -12.37 13.92
N LYS A 67 -10.74 -11.10 14.03
CA LYS A 67 -12.00 -10.59 13.46
C LYS A 67 -11.83 -10.10 12.02
N LEU A 68 -10.77 -10.51 11.36
CA LEU A 68 -10.53 -10.17 9.96
C LEU A 68 -11.52 -10.90 9.07
N GLU A 69 -12.16 -10.17 8.18
CA GLU A 69 -12.94 -10.78 7.12
C GLU A 69 -12.01 -11.52 6.16
N SER A 70 -12.46 -12.66 5.62
CA SER A 70 -11.62 -13.59 4.86
C SER A 70 -10.90 -12.97 3.65
N TYR A 71 -11.47 -11.91 3.06
CA TYR A 71 -10.87 -11.20 1.93
C TYR A 71 -9.78 -10.18 2.34
N LEU A 72 -9.74 -9.77 3.61
CA LEU A 72 -8.73 -8.85 4.14
C LEU A 72 -7.48 -9.58 4.63
N THR A 73 -7.56 -10.88 4.92
CA THR A 73 -6.45 -11.63 5.52
C THR A 73 -5.23 -11.73 4.63
N SER A 74 -5.41 -11.88 3.30
CA SER A 74 -4.31 -11.96 2.34
C SER A 74 -3.57 -10.63 2.15
N GLU A 75 -4.21 -9.52 2.50
CA GLU A 75 -3.68 -8.16 2.34
C GLU A 75 -3.25 -7.53 3.67
N ASP A 76 -3.64 -8.11 4.81
CA ASP A 76 -3.30 -7.59 6.13
C ASP A 76 -1.82 -7.88 6.46
N ARG A 77 -1.02 -6.83 6.67
CA ARG A 77 0.42 -6.95 6.96
C ARG A 77 0.72 -7.75 8.21
N VAL A 78 -0.07 -7.57 9.28
CA VAL A 78 0.14 -8.30 10.54
C VAL A 78 -0.09 -9.78 10.30
N PHE A 79 -1.12 -10.15 9.56
CA PHE A 79 -1.39 -11.54 9.22
C PHE A 79 -0.30 -12.14 8.32
N LYS A 80 0.17 -11.41 7.30
CA LYS A 80 1.31 -11.82 6.47
C LYS A 80 2.55 -12.08 7.33
N PHE A 81 2.84 -11.18 8.27
CA PHE A 81 3.96 -11.32 9.20
C PHE A 81 3.86 -12.58 10.07
N ILE A 82 2.66 -12.84 10.60
CA ILE A 82 2.38 -14.07 11.36
C ILE A 82 2.60 -15.31 10.47
N GLN A 83 2.08 -15.29 9.26
CA GLN A 83 2.19 -16.39 8.31
C GLN A 83 3.64 -16.68 7.96
N THR A 84 4.42 -15.67 7.60
CA THR A 84 5.84 -15.80 7.27
C THR A 84 6.61 -16.35 8.45
N PHE A 85 6.39 -15.82 9.66
CA PHE A 85 7.04 -16.31 10.86
C PHE A 85 6.72 -17.79 11.16
N ILE A 86 5.46 -18.18 11.07
CA ILE A 86 5.01 -19.54 11.39
C ILE A 86 5.47 -20.54 10.33
N THR A 87 5.46 -20.18 9.05
CA THR A 87 5.82 -21.11 7.96
C THR A 87 7.31 -21.18 7.71
N GLY A 88 8.08 -20.24 8.20
CA GLY A 88 9.52 -20.09 7.88
C GLY A 88 9.77 -19.91 6.38
N LYS A 89 8.75 -19.60 5.63
CA LYS A 89 8.80 -19.39 4.17
C LYS A 89 8.46 -17.93 3.89
N THR A 90 9.41 -17.23 3.32
CA THR A 90 9.07 -16.10 2.47
C THR A 90 8.10 -16.62 1.40
N ALA A 91 6.90 -16.08 1.35
CA ALA A 91 5.91 -16.44 0.34
C ALA A 91 6.26 -15.82 -1.02
N ILE A 92 7.47 -16.08 -1.51
CA ILE A 92 7.80 -15.90 -2.91
C ILE A 92 7.39 -17.21 -3.56
N PRO A 93 6.32 -17.27 -4.37
CA PRO A 93 6.04 -18.45 -5.17
C PRO A 93 7.30 -18.78 -5.97
N PRO A 94 7.71 -20.05 -6.05
CA PRO A 94 8.82 -20.38 -6.92
C PRO A 94 8.45 -19.93 -8.33
N ALA A 95 9.36 -19.22 -8.98
CA ALA A 95 9.22 -18.75 -10.36
C ALA A 95 8.96 -19.87 -11.38
N SER A 96 9.07 -21.14 -10.95
CA SER A 96 8.94 -22.35 -11.77
C SER A 96 7.52 -22.67 -12.25
N ASP A 97 6.47 -22.11 -11.63
CA ASP A 97 5.08 -22.40 -12.03
C ASP A 97 4.50 -21.29 -12.93
N TYR A 98 5.34 -20.33 -13.29
CA TYR A 98 4.94 -19.21 -14.10
C TYR A 98 5.22 -19.48 -15.58
N GLU A 99 4.16 -19.71 -16.36
CA GLU A 99 4.25 -19.89 -17.80
C GLU A 99 3.72 -18.60 -18.49
N PRO A 100 4.60 -17.67 -18.89
CA PRO A 100 4.19 -16.44 -19.57
C PRO A 100 3.38 -16.71 -20.85
N ASP A 101 3.63 -17.84 -21.49
CA ASP A 101 2.95 -18.27 -22.72
C ASP A 101 1.44 -18.54 -22.51
N LYS A 102 0.99 -18.68 -21.28
CA LYS A 102 -0.43 -18.82 -20.95
C LYS A 102 -1.16 -17.48 -20.81
N TRP A 103 -0.45 -16.38 -20.89
CA TRP A 103 -1.06 -15.06 -20.87
C TRP A 103 -1.67 -14.76 -22.23
N THR A 104 -2.97 -14.70 -22.27
CA THR A 104 -3.69 -14.16 -23.41
C THR A 104 -4.10 -12.74 -23.09
N LEU A 105 -3.68 -11.78 -23.89
CA LEU A 105 -4.27 -10.44 -23.88
C LEU A 105 -5.77 -10.62 -24.12
N SER A 106 -6.56 -10.41 -23.07
CA SER A 106 -8.01 -10.35 -23.20
C SER A 106 -8.34 -9.19 -24.14
N ARG A 107 -8.77 -9.49 -25.34
CA ARG A 107 -9.33 -8.49 -26.28
C ARG A 107 -10.77 -8.14 -25.93
N GLU A 108 -11.33 -8.76 -24.92
CA GLU A 108 -12.60 -8.33 -24.37
C GLU A 108 -12.41 -6.92 -23.80
N ARG A 109 -13.17 -5.99 -24.36
CA ARG A 109 -13.22 -4.64 -23.83
C ARG A 109 -13.53 -4.75 -22.35
N ALA A 110 -12.66 -4.15 -21.53
CA ALA A 110 -12.92 -4.02 -20.12
C ALA A 110 -14.40 -3.65 -19.92
N PRO A 111 -15.10 -4.24 -18.93
CA PRO A 111 -16.52 -4.01 -18.69
C PRO A 111 -16.86 -2.52 -18.42
N PHE A 112 -15.84 -1.69 -18.32
CA PHE A 112 -15.93 -0.25 -18.19
C PHE A 112 -16.29 0.36 -19.57
N GLY A 113 -17.57 0.51 -19.79
CA GLY A 113 -18.16 0.91 -21.08
C GLY A 113 -17.56 2.19 -21.68
N LYS A 114 -17.62 2.28 -23.00
CA LYS A 114 -17.39 3.52 -23.74
C LYS A 114 -18.31 4.62 -23.14
N GLY A 115 -17.70 5.73 -22.76
CA GLY A 115 -18.43 6.92 -22.39
C GLY A 115 -18.49 7.22 -20.90
N LEU A 116 -17.38 7.10 -20.19
CA LEU A 116 -17.17 7.88 -19.00
C LEU A 116 -17.11 9.34 -19.40
N GLY A 117 -18.31 9.90 -19.59
CA GLY A 117 -18.41 11.34 -19.67
C GLY A 117 -17.77 11.92 -18.43
N LEU A 118 -16.90 12.92 -18.63
CA LEU A 118 -16.46 13.84 -17.61
C LEU A 118 -17.58 14.01 -16.58
N LEU A 119 -17.30 13.89 -15.32
CA LEU A 119 -18.20 14.43 -14.31
C LEU A 119 -18.30 15.91 -14.67
N ALA A 120 -19.48 16.35 -15.08
CA ALA A 120 -19.67 17.66 -15.70
C ALA A 120 -19.04 18.76 -14.81
N GLY A 121 -18.12 19.54 -15.37
CA GLY A 121 -17.47 20.65 -14.67
C GLY A 121 -16.12 20.33 -14.00
N GLN A 122 -15.53 19.15 -14.20
CA GLN A 122 -14.18 18.86 -13.68
C GLN A 122 -13.10 19.39 -14.62
N PRO A 123 -12.04 20.00 -14.06
CA PRO A 123 -10.94 20.55 -14.86
C PRO A 123 -9.91 19.51 -15.32
N CYS A 124 -10.08 18.23 -14.94
CA CYS A 124 -9.18 17.15 -15.30
C CYS A 124 -9.95 15.84 -15.55
N GLN A 125 -9.28 14.90 -16.19
CA GLN A 125 -9.73 13.53 -16.41
C GLN A 125 -8.91 12.54 -15.59
N PHE A 126 -9.34 11.27 -15.56
CA PHE A 126 -8.60 10.20 -14.91
C PHE A 126 -8.50 8.99 -15.85
N ALA A 127 -7.31 8.41 -15.90
CA ALA A 127 -7.09 7.07 -16.43
C ALA A 127 -6.99 6.10 -15.24
N LEU A 128 -7.57 4.91 -15.38
CA LEU A 128 -7.39 3.84 -14.39
C LEU A 128 -6.44 2.81 -14.97
N GLN A 129 -5.31 2.61 -14.31
CA GLN A 129 -4.31 1.61 -14.66
C GLN A 129 -4.41 0.43 -13.71
N PRO A 130 -4.66 -0.81 -14.21
CA PRO A 130 -4.69 -1.98 -13.35
C PRO A 130 -3.28 -2.37 -12.91
N ILE A 131 -3.12 -2.63 -11.62
CA ILE A 131 -1.97 -3.31 -11.05
C ILE A 131 -2.35 -4.77 -10.87
N VAL A 132 -1.58 -5.67 -11.49
CA VAL A 132 -1.89 -7.08 -11.54
C VAL A 132 -1.06 -7.87 -10.54
N GLU A 133 -1.66 -8.91 -9.97
CA GLU A 133 -0.98 -9.94 -9.20
C GLU A 133 -0.74 -11.14 -10.12
N PRO A 134 0.49 -11.34 -10.58
CA PRO A 134 0.78 -12.31 -11.63
C PRO A 134 0.55 -13.75 -11.19
N SER A 135 0.89 -14.07 -9.94
CA SER A 135 0.76 -15.43 -9.40
C SER A 135 -0.69 -15.92 -9.36
N GLU A 136 -1.65 -14.99 -9.25
CA GLU A 136 -3.08 -15.29 -9.17
C GLU A 136 -3.84 -14.91 -10.44
N GLY A 137 -3.19 -14.19 -11.37
CA GLY A 137 -3.83 -13.68 -12.59
C GLY A 137 -4.97 -12.70 -12.30
N LYS A 138 -4.84 -11.91 -11.23
CA LYS A 138 -5.89 -10.99 -10.74
C LYS A 138 -5.42 -9.54 -10.76
N ILE A 139 -6.40 -8.63 -10.84
CA ILE A 139 -6.16 -7.21 -10.57
C ILE A 139 -6.15 -7.02 -9.05
N SER A 140 -5.02 -6.57 -8.51
CA SER A 140 -4.86 -6.29 -7.09
C SER A 140 -5.37 -4.91 -6.72
N SER A 141 -5.17 -3.93 -7.60
CA SER A 141 -5.63 -2.54 -7.39
C SER A 141 -5.74 -1.81 -8.73
N LEU A 142 -6.45 -0.68 -8.71
CA LEU A 142 -6.56 0.27 -9.81
C LEU A 142 -5.86 1.56 -9.41
N GLU A 143 -4.87 1.99 -10.16
CA GLU A 143 -4.23 3.28 -9.95
C GLU A 143 -4.96 4.36 -10.75
N ALA A 144 -5.34 5.45 -10.09
CA ALA A 144 -6.03 6.57 -10.69
C ALA A 144 -5.04 7.67 -11.07
N LEU A 145 -4.78 7.78 -12.34
CA LEU A 145 -3.83 8.71 -12.93
C LEU A 145 -4.55 9.94 -13.48
N ILE A 146 -4.24 11.11 -12.94
CA ILE A 146 -4.77 12.39 -13.45
C ILE A 146 -4.28 12.63 -14.89
N ARG A 147 -5.19 13.15 -15.70
CA ARG A 147 -4.91 13.59 -17.08
C ARG A 147 -5.50 14.99 -17.28
N GLY A 148 -4.79 15.83 -18.03
CA GLY A 148 -5.35 17.08 -18.50
C GLY A 148 -6.61 16.86 -19.34
N ASN A 149 -7.36 17.92 -19.61
CA ASN A 149 -8.56 17.84 -20.47
C ASN A 149 -8.24 17.40 -21.91
N ASP A 150 -6.99 17.58 -22.32
CA ASP A 150 -6.42 17.15 -23.59
C ASP A 150 -5.90 15.69 -23.56
N GLY A 151 -6.01 15.00 -22.41
CA GLY A 151 -5.45 13.68 -22.17
C GLY A 151 -3.95 13.68 -21.85
N GLY A 152 -3.34 14.86 -21.72
CA GLY A 152 -1.93 15.03 -21.42
C GLY A 152 -1.52 14.74 -19.98
N SER A 153 -0.23 14.93 -19.71
CA SER A 153 0.42 14.71 -18.41
C SER A 153 -0.24 15.53 -17.28
N PRO A 154 -0.31 14.99 -16.05
CA PRO A 154 -0.77 15.72 -14.87
C PRO A 154 0.01 17.02 -14.61
N GLU A 155 1.27 17.08 -15.02
CA GLU A 155 2.09 18.28 -14.86
C GLU A 155 1.48 19.53 -15.55
N HIS A 156 0.86 19.37 -16.72
CA HIS A 156 0.20 20.49 -17.40
C HIS A 156 -0.98 21.02 -16.59
N PHE A 157 -1.72 20.13 -15.94
CA PHE A 157 -2.82 20.50 -15.06
C PHE A 157 -2.31 21.28 -13.84
N PHE A 158 -1.31 20.75 -13.13
CA PHE A 158 -0.78 21.38 -11.92
C PHE A 158 0.02 22.66 -12.17
N ARG A 159 0.74 22.77 -13.30
CA ARG A 159 1.48 23.99 -13.70
C ARG A 159 0.57 25.21 -13.91
N SER A 160 -0.69 24.99 -14.22
CA SER A 160 -1.66 26.07 -14.41
C SER A 160 -2.21 26.64 -13.10
N LEU A 161 -1.89 26.04 -11.96
CA LEU A 161 -2.37 26.42 -10.63
C LEU A 161 -1.37 27.30 -9.90
N ASP A 162 -1.89 28.20 -9.09
CA ASP A 162 -1.07 28.98 -8.15
C ASP A 162 -0.52 28.04 -7.05
N ARG A 163 0.69 28.33 -6.57
CA ARG A 163 1.37 27.52 -5.56
C ARG A 163 0.56 27.36 -4.27
N GLU A 164 -0.26 28.34 -3.91
CA GLU A 164 -1.10 28.30 -2.72
C GLU A 164 -2.31 27.39 -2.90
N GLN A 165 -2.81 27.24 -4.12
CA GLN A 165 -3.99 26.44 -4.44
C GLN A 165 -3.68 24.98 -4.74
N ILE A 166 -2.43 24.67 -5.06
CA ILE A 166 -2.05 23.32 -5.52
C ILE A 166 -2.45 22.22 -4.55
N TYR A 167 -2.29 22.44 -3.26
CA TYR A 167 -2.58 21.45 -2.22
C TYR A 167 -4.09 21.23 -2.00
N GLU A 168 -4.87 22.30 -2.07
CA GLU A 168 -6.34 22.19 -1.98
C GLU A 168 -6.91 21.50 -3.22
N VAL A 169 -6.39 21.86 -4.40
CA VAL A 169 -6.79 21.24 -5.67
C VAL A 169 -6.36 19.77 -5.70
N ASP A 170 -5.17 19.45 -5.20
CA ASP A 170 -4.71 18.07 -5.09
C ASP A 170 -5.70 17.23 -4.25
N LEU A 171 -6.12 17.68 -3.06
CA LEU A 171 -7.13 17.02 -2.25
C LEU A 171 -8.49 16.90 -2.99
N GLN A 172 -8.90 17.96 -3.70
CA GLN A 172 -10.15 17.95 -4.45
C GLN A 172 -10.11 16.92 -5.58
N THR A 173 -8.96 16.68 -6.22
CA THR A 173 -8.82 15.62 -7.23
C THR A 173 -9.11 14.24 -6.66
N LYS A 174 -8.80 13.98 -5.39
CA LYS A 174 -9.12 12.70 -4.73
C LYS A 174 -10.63 12.52 -4.59
N ALA A 175 -11.35 13.59 -4.20
CA ALA A 175 -12.80 13.52 -4.13
C ALA A 175 -13.44 13.18 -5.50
N TRP A 176 -12.91 13.75 -6.58
CA TRP A 176 -13.37 13.41 -7.94
C TRP A 176 -13.03 11.97 -8.32
N THR A 177 -11.84 11.50 -7.94
CA THR A 177 -11.43 10.11 -8.16
C THR A 177 -12.36 9.12 -7.43
N PHE A 178 -12.71 9.41 -6.17
CA PHE A 178 -13.63 8.57 -5.41
C PHE A 178 -15.05 8.58 -6.02
N ALA A 179 -15.52 9.73 -6.48
CA ALA A 179 -16.79 9.83 -7.22
C ALA A 179 -16.77 9.01 -8.51
N LEU A 180 -15.64 9.02 -9.23
CA LEU A 180 -15.46 8.20 -10.42
C LEU A 180 -15.48 6.71 -10.09
N ALA A 181 -14.75 6.29 -9.06
CA ALA A 181 -14.72 4.90 -8.61
C ALA A 181 -16.09 4.37 -8.22
N GLN A 182 -16.89 5.18 -7.50
CA GLN A 182 -18.27 4.88 -7.19
C GLN A 182 -19.11 4.71 -8.45
N LYS A 183 -19.00 5.64 -9.40
CA LYS A 183 -19.75 5.63 -10.67
C LYS A 183 -19.41 4.39 -11.52
N LEU A 184 -18.16 3.96 -11.50
CA LEU A 184 -17.67 2.78 -12.21
C LEU A 184 -18.08 1.48 -11.54
N GLY A 185 -18.35 1.51 -10.25
CA GLY A 185 -18.62 0.32 -9.48
C GLY A 185 -17.40 -0.60 -9.39
N ILE A 186 -16.27 -0.10 -8.88
CA ILE A 186 -15.01 -0.87 -8.80
C ILE A 186 -15.11 -2.13 -7.91
N GLY A 187 -16.27 -2.36 -7.27
CA GLY A 187 -16.49 -3.53 -6.40
C GLY A 187 -15.55 -3.56 -5.20
N SER A 188 -14.90 -4.70 -5.00
CA SER A 188 -13.93 -4.90 -3.92
C SER A 188 -12.49 -4.52 -4.29
N HIS A 189 -12.24 -4.05 -5.53
CA HIS A 189 -10.88 -3.65 -5.92
C HIS A 189 -10.39 -2.46 -5.10
N LYS A 190 -9.10 -2.44 -4.82
CA LYS A 190 -8.45 -1.30 -4.20
C LYS A 190 -8.22 -0.19 -5.22
N LEU A 191 -8.28 1.04 -4.75
CA LEU A 191 -8.04 2.26 -5.53
C LEU A 191 -6.81 2.97 -4.99
N ALA A 192 -5.77 3.08 -5.80
CA ALA A 192 -4.58 3.83 -5.49
C ALA A 192 -4.70 5.25 -6.06
N VAL A 193 -4.33 6.24 -5.27
CA VAL A 193 -4.39 7.66 -5.62
C VAL A 193 -3.12 8.38 -5.23
N ASN A 194 -2.49 9.04 -6.17
CA ASN A 194 -1.32 9.88 -5.93
C ASN A 194 -1.69 11.10 -5.09
N LEU A 195 -0.90 11.44 -4.09
CA LEU A 195 -1.12 12.57 -3.19
C LEU A 195 0.20 13.33 -2.95
N LEU A 196 0.15 14.65 -3.08
CA LEU A 196 1.26 15.50 -2.64
C LEU A 196 1.35 15.46 -1.10
N PRO A 197 2.47 15.03 -0.49
CA PRO A 197 2.58 14.92 0.97
C PRO A 197 2.24 16.22 1.70
N MET A 198 2.58 17.35 1.09
CA MET A 198 2.31 18.66 1.67
C MET A 198 0.83 19.04 1.67
N SER A 199 -0.01 18.36 0.89
CA SER A 199 -1.48 18.53 0.98
C SER A 199 -2.01 18.12 2.35
N LEU A 200 -1.43 17.07 2.96
CA LEU A 200 -1.79 16.64 4.32
C LEU A 200 -1.27 17.56 5.41
N VAL A 201 -0.22 18.33 5.13
CA VAL A 201 0.45 19.21 6.09
C VAL A 201 -0.10 20.63 6.04
N ASN A 202 -0.29 21.15 4.82
CA ASN A 202 -0.61 22.57 4.62
C ASN A 202 -2.12 22.85 4.59
N VAL A 203 -2.95 21.83 4.33
CA VAL A 203 -4.40 22.03 4.31
C VAL A 203 -5.02 21.58 5.63
N PRO A 204 -5.56 22.50 6.43
CA PRO A 204 -6.22 22.13 7.68
C PRO A 204 -7.40 21.18 7.43
N GLY A 205 -7.49 20.11 8.22
CA GLY A 205 -8.58 19.12 8.08
C GLY A 205 -8.45 18.19 6.88
N ALA A 206 -7.28 18.11 6.22
CA ALA A 206 -7.05 17.29 5.04
C ALA A 206 -7.40 15.79 5.26
N VAL A 207 -7.02 15.23 6.40
CA VAL A 207 -7.31 13.83 6.76
C VAL A 207 -8.82 13.62 6.89
N GLU A 208 -9.51 14.47 7.63
CA GLU A 208 -10.96 14.42 7.83
C GLU A 208 -11.71 14.58 6.49
N PHE A 209 -11.21 15.48 5.64
CA PHE A 209 -11.74 15.67 4.29
C PHE A 209 -11.64 14.36 3.48
N LEU A 210 -10.47 13.75 3.40
CA LEU A 210 -10.26 12.51 2.64
C LEU A 210 -11.15 11.38 3.15
N VAL A 211 -11.17 11.14 4.46
CA VAL A 211 -12.00 10.09 5.07
C VAL A 211 -13.48 10.34 4.80
N THR A 212 -13.92 11.60 4.90
CA THR A 212 -15.32 11.98 4.60
C THR A 212 -15.66 11.71 3.13
N GLN A 213 -14.76 12.07 2.19
CA GLN A 213 -14.99 11.84 0.77
C GLN A 213 -14.99 10.34 0.42
N ILE A 214 -14.11 9.54 1.00
CA ILE A 214 -14.11 8.08 0.84
C ILE A 214 -15.47 7.50 1.22
N LYS A 215 -15.94 7.79 2.44
CA LYS A 215 -17.21 7.31 2.97
C LYS A 215 -18.43 7.83 2.16
N LYS A 216 -18.39 9.10 1.75
CA LYS A 216 -19.43 9.74 0.92
C LYS A 216 -19.63 9.03 -0.42
N HIS A 217 -18.56 8.51 -0.99
CA HIS A 217 -18.60 7.80 -2.27
C HIS A 217 -18.72 6.27 -2.14
N ASN A 218 -19.20 5.80 -0.99
CA ASN A 218 -19.44 4.38 -0.69
C ASN A 218 -18.19 3.48 -0.85
N LEU A 219 -17.01 4.05 -0.67
CA LEU A 219 -15.77 3.30 -0.58
C LEU A 219 -15.48 2.99 0.90
N GLN A 220 -14.89 1.82 1.15
CA GLN A 220 -14.32 1.53 2.44
C GLN A 220 -12.91 2.14 2.52
N PRO A 221 -12.49 2.71 3.67
CA PRO A 221 -11.14 3.23 3.79
C PRO A 221 -10.05 2.22 3.40
N GLU A 222 -10.26 0.94 3.69
CA GLU A 222 -9.36 -0.18 3.37
C GLU A 222 -9.23 -0.45 1.86
N GLN A 223 -10.14 0.10 1.06
CA GLN A 223 -10.04 0.04 -0.39
C GLN A 223 -9.15 1.14 -0.97
N VAL A 224 -8.81 2.17 -0.18
CA VAL A 224 -8.04 3.32 -0.67
C VAL A 224 -6.59 3.19 -0.26
N ILE A 225 -5.69 3.40 -1.23
CA ILE A 225 -4.24 3.46 -1.04
C ILE A 225 -3.79 4.85 -1.44
N ILE A 226 -3.16 5.56 -0.51
CA ILE A 226 -2.50 6.84 -0.81
C ILE A 226 -1.09 6.53 -1.29
N GLU A 227 -0.73 7.04 -2.46
CA GLU A 227 0.61 6.93 -3.03
C GLU A 227 1.34 8.25 -2.90
N VAL A 228 2.59 8.21 -2.44
CA VAL A 228 3.46 9.37 -2.29
C VAL A 228 4.82 9.06 -2.89
N THR A 229 5.40 10.01 -3.59
CA THR A 229 6.73 9.81 -4.21
C THR A 229 7.85 9.90 -3.17
N GLU A 230 8.94 9.16 -3.40
CA GLU A 230 10.13 9.17 -2.55
C GLU A 230 10.68 10.59 -2.34
N ASN A 231 10.73 11.38 -3.41
CA ASN A 231 11.35 12.71 -3.41
C ASN A 231 10.58 13.76 -2.59
N GLU A 232 9.27 13.63 -2.50
CA GLU A 232 8.40 14.62 -1.84
C GLU A 232 8.34 14.45 -0.33
N MET A 233 8.74 13.29 0.20
CA MET A 233 8.64 12.96 1.62
C MET A 233 9.65 13.69 2.53
N ILE A 234 10.65 14.39 1.98
CA ILE A 234 11.78 14.94 2.74
C ILE A 234 11.40 16.17 3.57
N SER A 235 10.44 16.97 3.11
CA SER A 235 10.00 18.18 3.79
C SER A 235 8.77 17.92 4.67
N GLY A 236 8.81 18.38 5.94
CA GLY A 236 7.66 18.28 6.85
C GLY A 236 7.39 16.86 7.40
N PHE A 237 8.38 15.99 7.45
CA PHE A 237 8.27 14.57 7.79
C PHE A 237 7.43 14.27 9.05
N ASN A 238 7.59 15.04 10.13
CA ASN A 238 6.88 14.74 11.38
C ASN A 238 5.36 15.01 11.28
N GLN A 239 4.97 16.14 10.65
CA GLN A 239 3.56 16.47 10.46
C GLN A 239 2.91 15.48 9.47
N PHE A 240 3.60 15.20 8.38
CA PHE A 240 3.17 14.19 7.40
C PHE A 240 2.98 12.81 8.07
N ASN A 241 3.94 12.33 8.84
CA ASN A 241 3.84 11.07 9.55
C ASN A 241 2.66 11.02 10.52
N SER A 242 2.35 12.14 11.20
CA SER A 242 1.16 12.24 12.05
C SER A 242 -0.14 12.11 11.25
N ALA A 243 -0.23 12.75 10.09
CA ALA A 243 -1.40 12.66 9.21
C ALA A 243 -1.57 11.23 8.65
N ILE A 244 -0.47 10.58 8.24
CA ILE A 244 -0.50 9.19 7.77
C ILE A 244 -0.95 8.23 8.88
N LYS A 245 -0.50 8.41 10.12
CA LYS A 245 -1.00 7.59 11.24
C LYS A 245 -2.51 7.70 11.42
N GLN A 246 -3.06 8.91 11.27
CA GLN A 246 -4.51 9.12 11.34
C GLN A 246 -5.25 8.44 10.18
N LEU A 247 -4.76 8.55 8.94
CA LEU A 247 -5.32 7.87 7.79
C LEU A 247 -5.29 6.35 7.96
N ARG A 248 -4.17 5.80 8.45
CA ARG A 248 -4.05 4.36 8.73
C ARG A 248 -4.97 3.91 9.85
N ALA A 249 -5.18 4.74 10.88
CA ALA A 249 -6.14 4.46 11.94
C ALA A 249 -7.59 4.36 11.43
N GLU A 250 -7.90 4.99 10.30
CA GLU A 250 -9.18 4.84 9.59
C GLU A 250 -9.19 3.65 8.61
N GLY A 251 -8.05 3.01 8.35
CA GLY A 251 -7.91 1.84 7.47
C GLY A 251 -7.32 2.15 6.09
N VAL A 252 -6.98 3.40 5.79
CA VAL A 252 -6.39 3.78 4.50
C VAL A 252 -4.98 3.22 4.38
N GLY A 253 -4.69 2.56 3.25
CA GLY A 253 -3.37 2.04 2.92
C GLY A 253 -2.41 3.11 2.42
N LEU A 254 -1.12 2.78 2.43
CA LEU A 254 -0.05 3.66 2.00
C LEU A 254 0.89 2.96 1.04
N ALA A 255 1.28 3.65 -0.04
CA ALA A 255 2.34 3.21 -0.93
C ALA A 255 3.41 4.30 -1.10
N ILE A 256 4.66 3.87 -1.26
CA ILE A 256 5.74 4.73 -1.75
C ILE A 256 5.88 4.48 -3.24
N ASP A 257 5.84 5.55 -4.01
CA ASP A 257 5.96 5.53 -5.46
C ASP A 257 7.34 6.01 -5.93
N ASP A 258 7.72 5.65 -7.17
CA ASP A 258 8.99 6.00 -7.82
C ASP A 258 10.23 5.62 -6.97
N PHE A 259 10.16 4.52 -6.22
CA PHE A 259 11.26 4.14 -5.33
C PHE A 259 12.52 3.77 -6.11
N GLY A 260 13.59 4.48 -5.77
CA GLY A 260 14.91 4.32 -6.40
C GLY A 260 15.22 5.38 -7.45
N SER A 261 14.29 6.26 -7.79
CA SER A 261 14.56 7.45 -8.61
C SER A 261 15.14 8.61 -7.79
N GLY A 262 15.02 8.55 -6.46
CA GLY A 262 15.41 9.60 -5.52
C GLY A 262 16.64 9.31 -4.68
N TYR A 263 16.86 10.16 -3.66
CA TYR A 263 18.02 10.11 -2.78
C TYR A 263 17.73 9.53 -1.39
N ALA A 264 16.47 9.31 -1.01
CA ALA A 264 16.12 8.84 0.33
C ALA A 264 16.43 7.34 0.53
N GLY A 265 16.23 6.55 -0.51
CA GLY A 265 16.60 5.14 -0.55
C GLY A 265 16.03 4.31 0.59
N LEU A 266 16.69 3.22 0.93
CA LEU A 266 16.27 2.28 2.01
C LEU A 266 16.15 2.94 3.39
N SER A 267 16.83 4.10 3.62
CA SER A 267 16.71 4.81 4.89
C SER A 267 15.29 5.32 5.17
N LEU A 268 14.49 5.53 4.12
CA LEU A 268 13.10 5.90 4.24
C LEU A 268 12.28 4.80 4.92
N LEU A 269 12.54 3.54 4.57
CA LEU A 269 11.84 2.38 5.12
C LEU A 269 12.10 2.17 6.61
N THR A 270 13.20 2.69 7.16
CA THR A 270 13.46 2.64 8.61
C THR A 270 12.54 3.55 9.41
N ARG A 271 12.02 4.59 8.79
CA ARG A 271 11.16 5.60 9.43
C ARG A 271 9.69 5.46 9.04
N PHE A 272 9.47 4.88 7.88
CA PHE A 272 8.17 4.84 7.24
C PHE A 272 7.99 3.48 6.57
N GLN A 273 7.14 2.65 7.15
CA GLN A 273 6.85 1.32 6.62
C GLN A 273 5.54 1.36 5.83
N PRO A 274 5.59 1.47 4.49
CA PRO A 274 4.39 1.46 3.66
C PRO A 274 3.79 0.06 3.57
N ASP A 275 2.57 -0.04 3.08
CA ASP A 275 1.94 -1.31 2.73
C ASP A 275 2.43 -1.83 1.38
N LYS A 276 2.74 -0.88 0.46
CA LYS A 276 3.29 -1.17 -0.86
C LYS A 276 4.49 -0.29 -1.17
N LEU A 277 5.43 -0.83 -1.93
CA LEU A 277 6.57 -0.13 -2.51
C LEU A 277 6.56 -0.36 -4.01
N LYS A 278 6.54 0.73 -4.81
CA LYS A 278 6.54 0.67 -6.26
C LYS A 278 7.96 0.99 -6.75
N ILE A 279 8.61 0.01 -7.39
CA ILE A 279 9.96 0.21 -7.95
C ILE A 279 9.83 0.99 -9.25
N ASP A 280 10.58 2.09 -9.32
CA ASP A 280 10.61 2.97 -10.47
C ASP A 280 11.02 2.25 -11.75
N ARG A 281 10.41 2.67 -12.86
CA ARG A 281 10.66 2.15 -14.20
C ARG A 281 12.16 2.21 -14.59
N GLU A 282 12.91 3.22 -14.17
CA GLU A 282 14.33 3.34 -14.52
C GLU A 282 15.16 2.18 -13.98
N ILE A 283 14.76 1.60 -12.84
CA ILE A 283 15.41 0.41 -12.28
C ILE A 283 14.94 -0.86 -13.01
N VAL A 284 13.67 -0.95 -13.37
CA VAL A 284 13.06 -2.14 -13.98
C VAL A 284 13.42 -2.28 -15.46
N SER A 285 13.41 -1.19 -16.21
CA SER A 285 13.68 -1.19 -17.66
C SER A 285 15.04 -1.79 -17.98
N ASP A 286 15.07 -2.73 -18.93
CA ASP A 286 16.26 -3.48 -19.36
C ASP A 286 17.01 -4.21 -18.23
N ILE A 287 16.32 -4.56 -17.15
CA ILE A 287 16.90 -5.26 -15.98
C ILE A 287 17.59 -6.58 -16.38
N HIS A 288 17.05 -7.29 -17.36
CA HIS A 288 17.62 -8.54 -17.89
C HIS A 288 19.02 -8.37 -18.49
N LEU A 289 19.39 -7.14 -18.89
CA LEU A 289 20.70 -6.81 -19.46
C LEU A 289 21.67 -6.20 -18.42
N SER A 290 21.23 -5.93 -17.19
CA SER A 290 22.01 -5.18 -16.22
C SER A 290 22.19 -5.92 -14.90
N GLY A 291 23.37 -6.51 -14.69
CA GLY A 291 23.73 -7.15 -13.43
C GLY A 291 23.58 -6.24 -12.20
N PRO A 292 24.00 -4.96 -12.24
CA PRO A 292 23.76 -4.03 -11.12
C PRO A 292 22.28 -3.83 -10.78
N LYS A 293 21.39 -3.64 -11.79
CA LYS A 293 19.95 -3.51 -11.57
C LYS A 293 19.37 -4.78 -10.94
N GLN A 294 19.75 -5.97 -11.43
CA GLN A 294 19.33 -7.25 -10.86
C GLN A 294 19.76 -7.38 -9.38
N ALA A 295 20.99 -7.00 -9.04
CA ALA A 295 21.47 -7.05 -7.67
C ALA A 295 20.71 -6.08 -6.75
N ILE A 296 20.40 -4.87 -7.22
CA ILE A 296 19.64 -3.87 -6.48
C ILE A 296 18.22 -4.38 -6.24
N VAL A 297 17.51 -4.80 -7.30
CA VAL A 297 16.13 -5.29 -7.18
C VAL A 297 16.05 -6.49 -6.28
N LYS A 298 16.98 -7.44 -6.39
CA LYS A 298 17.05 -8.58 -5.47
C LYS A 298 17.20 -8.16 -4.00
N SER A 299 18.00 -7.13 -3.72
CA SER A 299 18.16 -6.59 -2.37
C SER A 299 16.90 -5.90 -1.88
N ILE A 300 16.20 -5.15 -2.75
CA ILE A 300 14.90 -4.53 -2.44
C ILE A 300 13.86 -5.60 -2.16
N ILE A 301 13.77 -6.65 -2.97
CA ILE A 301 12.85 -7.78 -2.75
C ILE A 301 13.09 -8.40 -1.37
N SER A 302 14.36 -8.71 -1.02
CA SER A 302 14.68 -9.27 0.29
C SER A 302 14.25 -8.35 1.43
N CYS A 303 14.60 -7.06 1.33
CA CYS A 303 14.24 -6.07 2.34
C CYS A 303 12.71 -5.92 2.50
N CYS A 304 11.97 -5.84 1.38
CA CYS A 304 10.52 -5.73 1.41
C CYS A 304 9.86 -6.99 1.97
N THR A 305 10.42 -8.16 1.65
CA THR A 305 9.96 -9.43 2.22
C THR A 305 10.13 -9.46 3.74
N ASP A 306 11.31 -9.08 4.25
CA ASP A 306 11.58 -9.06 5.69
C ASP A 306 10.72 -8.02 6.44
N LEU A 307 10.27 -6.97 5.75
CA LEU A 307 9.41 -5.92 6.29
C LEU A 307 7.92 -6.12 5.98
N GLU A 308 7.55 -7.23 5.31
CA GLU A 308 6.16 -7.51 4.84
C GLU A 308 5.54 -6.37 4.03
N ILE A 309 6.37 -5.75 3.18
CA ILE A 309 5.96 -4.73 2.23
C ILE A 309 5.67 -5.39 0.89
N THR A 310 4.49 -5.17 0.34
CA THR A 310 4.15 -5.65 -1.00
C THR A 310 4.92 -4.86 -2.05
N LEU A 311 5.64 -5.56 -2.93
CA LEU A 311 6.42 -4.93 -3.98
C LEU A 311 5.63 -4.87 -5.29
N VAL A 312 5.72 -3.74 -5.98
CA VAL A 312 5.15 -3.53 -7.32
C VAL A 312 6.29 -3.10 -8.24
N ALA A 313 6.44 -3.75 -9.38
CA ALA A 313 7.38 -3.33 -10.41
C ALA A 313 6.63 -2.50 -11.47
N GLU A 314 7.17 -1.34 -11.79
CA GLU A 314 6.57 -0.44 -12.76
C GLU A 314 7.28 -0.48 -14.10
N GLY A 315 6.53 -0.17 -15.17
CA GLY A 315 7.09 0.00 -16.51
C GLY A 315 7.65 -1.27 -17.12
N ILE A 316 7.17 -2.44 -16.74
CA ILE A 316 7.50 -3.70 -17.44
C ILE A 316 6.87 -3.66 -18.82
N GLU A 317 7.69 -3.57 -19.86
CA GLU A 317 7.28 -3.47 -21.26
C GLU A 317 7.71 -4.69 -22.09
N LYS A 318 8.67 -5.47 -21.58
CA LYS A 318 9.25 -6.61 -22.26
C LYS A 318 9.11 -7.88 -21.43
N ILE A 319 8.95 -8.99 -22.09
CA ILE A 319 8.86 -10.29 -21.41
C ILE A 319 10.15 -10.64 -20.66
N GLU A 320 11.28 -10.19 -21.17
CA GLU A 320 12.59 -10.41 -20.54
C GLU A 320 12.78 -9.61 -19.23
N GLU A 321 11.99 -8.55 -19.03
CA GLU A 321 11.97 -7.77 -17.79
C GLU A 321 11.12 -8.43 -16.72
N TRP A 322 10.20 -9.26 -17.16
CA TRP A 322 9.33 -10.05 -16.31
C TRP A 322 10.07 -11.24 -15.67
#